data_6cb6026c96a03bea0a3f708c2a0f8da5
#
_entry.id   6cb6026c96a03bea0a3f708c2a0f8da5
#
_cell.length_a   1.000
_cell.length_b   1.000
_cell.length_c   1.000
_cell.angle_alpha   90.00
_cell.angle_beta   90.00
_cell.angle_gamma   90.00
#
_symmetry.space_group_name_H-M   'P 1'
#
loop_
_entity.id
_entity.type
_entity.pdbx_description
1 polymer ?
#
loop_
_entity_poly.entity_id
_entity_poly.type
_entity_poly.pdbx_seq_one_letter_code
_entity_poly.pdbx_strand_id
1 'polypeptide(L)'
;MTRHDILGTQHVDDLEPFLQSVGDVFTVFPDQDSGCVSYGLRTAAGSYFVKTAAIPSAAASLCQALAVHQAVKHPAIIPIVHSFTTGTGTGTGLAVVYPWADGEVLYHPTKTRSGGRAHPDAPMARFRRLPVPTIHKALDVLLDAHLAVEAAGLVAVDLYDGTMLYDFTTHTMRLCDLDHYRPGPFTLEADRLPGSTRYMAPEEHLRGALITPRTTVFTLGRALRLLLDAGDTEQAWRGTPAQLAVITTATGPDPADRHASVSALAAAWRTATGT
;
A
#
# COMPACT_ATOMS: atom_id res chain seq x y z
N MET A 1 2.52 39.78 0.98
CA MET A 1 3.04 38.52 0.47
C MET A 1 1.95 37.47 0.65
N THR A 2 1.32 37.05 -0.43
CA THR A 2 0.39 35.93 -0.41
C THR A 2 1.14 34.70 0.03
N ARG A 3 0.85 34.16 1.21
CA ARG A 3 1.39 32.87 1.61
C ARG A 3 0.82 31.84 0.63
N HIS A 4 1.67 31.30 -0.23
CA HIS A 4 1.30 30.15 -1.04
C HIS A 4 0.95 29.00 -0.09
N ASP A 5 -0.22 28.41 -0.29
CA ASP A 5 -0.70 27.25 0.47
C ASP A 5 -0.64 26.05 -0.46
N ILE A 6 0.01 24.96 -0.03
CA ILE A 6 0.10 23.74 -0.84
C ILE A 6 -1.29 23.18 -1.18
N LEU A 7 -2.27 23.33 -0.28
CA LEU A 7 -3.63 22.81 -0.47
C LEU A 7 -4.51 23.72 -1.35
N GLY A 8 -4.08 24.96 -1.61
CA GLY A 8 -4.77 25.89 -2.51
C GLY A 8 -4.19 25.97 -3.92
N THR A 9 -3.06 25.32 -4.16
CA THR A 9 -2.31 25.41 -5.42
C THR A 9 -2.96 24.52 -6.49
N GLN A 10 -3.12 25.04 -7.71
CA GLN A 10 -3.65 24.30 -8.86
C GLN A 10 -2.56 23.89 -9.85
N HIS A 11 -1.51 24.70 -9.94
CA HIS A 11 -0.40 24.49 -10.87
C HIS A 11 0.88 25.18 -10.36
N VAL A 12 2.02 24.55 -10.64
CA VAL A 12 3.35 25.14 -10.43
C VAL A 12 4.28 24.77 -11.60
N ASP A 13 5.06 25.72 -12.07
CA ASP A 13 6.02 25.49 -13.15
C ASP A 13 7.20 24.63 -12.67
N ASP A 14 7.71 24.91 -11.48
CA ASP A 14 8.84 24.21 -10.87
C ASP A 14 8.48 23.81 -9.42
N LEU A 15 8.46 22.49 -9.19
CA LEU A 15 7.98 21.93 -7.92
C LEU A 15 8.93 22.20 -6.77
N GLU A 16 10.24 22.00 -6.93
CA GLU A 16 11.18 22.09 -5.80
C GLU A 16 11.28 23.49 -5.23
N PRO A 17 11.47 24.57 -6.04
CA PRO A 17 11.41 25.93 -5.53
C PRO A 17 10.06 26.28 -4.89
N PHE A 18 8.96 25.76 -5.43
CA PHE A 18 7.65 25.96 -4.84
C PHE A 18 7.57 25.33 -3.45
N LEU A 19 7.94 24.04 -3.29
CA LEU A 19 7.93 23.36 -1.99
C LEU A 19 8.77 24.11 -0.96
N GLN A 20 9.96 24.56 -1.33
CA GLN A 20 10.85 25.39 -0.47
C GLN A 20 10.22 26.74 -0.11
N SER A 21 9.38 27.31 -0.96
CA SER A 21 8.70 28.58 -0.70
C SER A 21 7.53 28.46 0.28
N VAL A 22 6.89 27.26 0.36
CA VAL A 22 5.71 27.01 1.21
C VAL A 22 6.04 26.32 2.53
N GLY A 23 7.24 25.73 2.67
CA GLY A 23 7.62 25.04 3.88
C GLY A 23 9.06 24.52 3.90
N ASP A 24 9.34 23.67 4.89
CA ASP A 24 10.60 22.96 5.08
C ASP A 24 10.51 21.55 4.48
N VAL A 25 11.30 21.26 3.45
CA VAL A 25 11.44 19.93 2.87
C VAL A 25 12.41 19.13 3.73
N PHE A 26 11.90 18.37 4.68
CA PHE A 26 12.71 17.65 5.66
C PHE A 26 13.18 16.26 5.19
N THR A 27 12.62 15.72 4.11
CA THR A 27 13.09 14.46 3.50
C THR A 27 12.70 14.40 2.03
N VAL A 28 13.51 13.68 1.23
CA VAL A 28 13.26 13.40 -0.18
C VAL A 28 13.45 11.90 -0.43
N PHE A 29 12.60 11.33 -1.28
CA PHE A 29 12.65 9.94 -1.74
C PHE A 29 12.80 9.94 -3.27
N PRO A 30 14.06 10.07 -3.79
CA PRO A 30 14.28 10.26 -5.23
C PRO A 30 14.21 8.97 -6.03
N ASP A 31 14.57 7.83 -5.41
CA ASP A 31 14.76 6.56 -6.09
C ASP A 31 13.60 5.61 -5.81
N GLN A 32 12.47 5.83 -6.51
CA GLN A 32 11.31 4.95 -6.43
C GLN A 32 11.15 4.18 -7.74
N ASP A 33 10.92 2.87 -7.65
CA ASP A 33 10.74 1.98 -8.82
C ASP A 33 9.56 2.43 -9.71
N SER A 34 8.61 3.17 -9.14
CA SER A 34 7.46 3.76 -9.85
C SER A 34 7.84 4.91 -10.80
N GLY A 35 9.08 5.42 -10.74
CA GLY A 35 9.48 6.65 -11.45
C GLY A 35 8.93 7.93 -10.83
N CYS A 36 8.34 7.85 -9.64
CA CYS A 36 7.94 9.01 -8.85
C CYS A 36 9.10 9.52 -7.99
N VAL A 37 9.03 10.82 -7.66
CA VAL A 37 9.83 11.42 -6.58
C VAL A 37 8.87 11.86 -5.49
N SER A 38 9.24 11.66 -4.23
CA SER A 38 8.38 12.07 -3.12
C SER A 38 9.14 12.92 -2.10
N TYR A 39 8.40 13.81 -1.45
CA TYR A 39 8.92 14.79 -0.51
C TYR A 39 8.14 14.77 0.80
N GLY A 40 8.84 14.82 1.93
CA GLY A 40 8.25 15.17 3.21
C GLY A 40 8.35 16.69 3.40
N LEU A 41 7.22 17.37 3.51
CA LEU A 41 7.09 18.82 3.61
C LEU A 41 6.44 19.21 4.93
N ARG A 42 7.07 20.12 5.67
CA ARG A 42 6.50 20.73 6.87
C ARG A 42 6.11 22.17 6.58
N THR A 43 4.83 22.51 6.75
CA THR A 43 4.29 23.86 6.58
C THR A 43 3.72 24.39 7.90
N ALA A 44 3.26 25.63 7.92
CA ALA A 44 2.56 26.18 9.07
C ALA A 44 1.20 25.49 9.33
N ALA A 45 0.59 24.87 8.31
CA ALA A 45 -0.69 24.19 8.40
C ALA A 45 -0.57 22.70 8.78
N GLY A 46 0.65 22.12 8.69
CA GLY A 46 0.89 20.71 9.01
C GLY A 46 2.02 20.12 8.19
N SER A 47 2.21 18.80 8.35
CA SER A 47 3.19 18.03 7.60
C SER A 47 2.49 17.21 6.52
N TYR A 48 3.12 17.12 5.35
CA TYR A 48 2.57 16.47 4.16
C TYR A 48 3.60 15.56 3.50
N PHE A 49 3.10 14.52 2.85
CA PHE A 49 3.85 13.72 1.89
C PHE A 49 3.37 14.11 0.49
N VAL A 50 4.31 14.59 -0.35
CA VAL A 50 4.02 15.02 -1.72
C VAL A 50 4.66 14.05 -2.69
N LYS A 51 3.85 13.30 -3.45
CA LYS A 51 4.32 12.35 -4.47
C LYS A 51 4.12 12.97 -5.83
N THR A 52 5.16 13.01 -6.65
CA THR A 52 5.12 13.62 -7.98
C THR A 52 5.64 12.69 -9.05
N ALA A 53 5.10 12.84 -10.25
CA ALA A 53 5.51 12.11 -11.44
C ALA A 53 5.68 13.09 -12.60
N ALA A 54 6.88 13.10 -13.19
CA ALA A 54 7.21 13.89 -14.38
C ALA A 54 7.17 13.05 -15.68
N ILE A 55 7.15 11.71 -15.56
CA ILE A 55 7.09 10.81 -16.72
C ILE A 55 5.66 10.29 -16.91
N PRO A 56 5.20 10.07 -18.19
CA PRO A 56 3.81 9.71 -18.48
C PRO A 56 3.30 8.46 -17.74
N SER A 57 4.12 7.41 -17.62
CA SER A 57 3.72 6.16 -16.95
C SER A 57 3.47 6.38 -15.45
N ALA A 58 4.35 7.10 -14.77
CA ALA A 58 4.18 7.43 -13.36
C ALA A 58 3.01 8.40 -13.13
N ALA A 59 2.80 9.37 -14.04
CA ALA A 59 1.64 10.26 -13.98
C ALA A 59 0.32 9.48 -14.15
N ALA A 60 0.27 8.48 -15.01
CA ALA A 60 -0.90 7.60 -15.16
C ALA A 60 -1.22 6.85 -13.85
N SER A 61 -0.20 6.34 -13.14
CA SER A 61 -0.39 5.68 -11.84
C SER A 61 -0.93 6.66 -10.79
N LEU A 62 -0.45 7.91 -10.75
CA LEU A 62 -0.99 8.92 -9.84
C LEU A 62 -2.42 9.34 -10.20
N CYS A 63 -2.79 9.39 -11.48
CA CYS A 63 -4.18 9.58 -11.90
C CYS A 63 -5.07 8.42 -11.42
N GLN A 64 -4.56 7.19 -11.51
CA GLN A 64 -5.26 6.01 -10.98
C GLN A 64 -5.42 6.11 -9.46
N ALA A 65 -4.39 6.53 -8.73
CA ALA A 65 -4.47 6.78 -7.28
C ALA A 65 -5.60 7.76 -6.92
N LEU A 66 -5.74 8.86 -7.67
CA LEU A 66 -6.84 9.81 -7.46
C LEU A 66 -8.21 9.14 -7.59
N ALA A 67 -8.41 8.34 -8.65
CA ALA A 67 -9.66 7.61 -8.86
C ALA A 67 -9.95 6.60 -7.73
N VAL A 68 -8.93 5.85 -7.29
CA VAL A 68 -9.04 4.90 -6.17
C VAL A 68 -9.43 5.63 -4.88
N HIS A 69 -8.74 6.72 -4.55
CA HIS A 69 -9.01 7.47 -3.33
C HIS A 69 -10.35 8.24 -3.36
N GLN A 70 -10.94 8.46 -4.54
CA GLN A 70 -12.33 8.93 -4.67
C GLN A 70 -13.33 7.81 -4.36
N ALA A 71 -13.07 6.60 -4.86
CA ALA A 71 -13.96 5.43 -4.74
C ALA A 71 -13.92 4.79 -3.35
N VAL A 72 -12.75 4.77 -2.69
CA VAL A 72 -12.55 4.09 -1.40
C VAL A 72 -12.25 5.10 -0.30
N LYS A 73 -13.02 5.04 0.79
CA LYS A 73 -12.77 5.80 2.01
C LYS A 73 -12.70 4.84 3.19
N HIS A 74 -11.56 4.81 3.87
CA HIS A 74 -11.38 4.00 5.08
C HIS A 74 -10.33 4.66 6.00
N PRO A 75 -10.51 4.66 7.33
CA PRO A 75 -9.58 5.33 8.27
C PRO A 75 -8.13 4.83 8.19
N ALA A 76 -7.94 3.57 7.81
CA ALA A 76 -6.60 3.00 7.65
C ALA A 76 -5.93 3.38 6.31
N ILE A 77 -6.65 3.87 5.33
CA ILE A 77 -6.08 4.32 4.05
C ILE A 77 -5.69 5.80 4.20
N ILE A 78 -4.41 6.12 4.01
CA ILE A 78 -3.92 7.50 4.05
C ILE A 78 -4.56 8.25 2.88
N PRO A 79 -5.40 9.27 3.13
CA PRO A 79 -6.18 9.90 2.08
C PRO A 79 -5.33 10.84 1.22
N ILE A 80 -5.66 10.98 -0.06
CA ILE A 80 -5.23 12.14 -0.85
C ILE A 80 -6.05 13.35 -0.39
N VAL A 81 -5.38 14.43 0.00
CA VAL A 81 -6.03 15.67 0.46
C VAL A 81 -5.99 16.78 -0.60
N HIS A 82 -5.06 16.70 -1.56
CA HIS A 82 -4.96 17.64 -2.66
C HIS A 82 -4.16 17.06 -3.83
N SER A 83 -4.32 17.66 -5.01
CA SER A 83 -3.47 17.40 -6.18
C SER A 83 -3.36 18.65 -7.05
N PHE A 84 -2.24 18.81 -7.73
CA PHE A 84 -2.00 19.91 -8.64
C PHE A 84 -1.07 19.50 -9.78
N THR A 85 -1.08 20.24 -10.87
CA THR A 85 -0.22 19.98 -12.02
C THR A 85 1.14 20.67 -11.85
N THR A 86 2.18 20.07 -12.44
CA THR A 86 3.56 20.59 -12.38
C THR A 86 4.17 20.67 -13.78
N GLY A 87 5.17 21.57 -13.97
CA GLY A 87 5.93 21.69 -15.20
C GLY A 87 5.32 22.67 -16.21
N THR A 88 6.03 22.94 -17.31
CA THR A 88 5.70 23.93 -18.34
C THR A 88 5.40 23.26 -19.69
N GLY A 89 4.47 23.82 -20.44
CA GLY A 89 4.14 23.38 -21.80
C GLY A 89 3.61 21.95 -21.87
N THR A 90 4.17 21.13 -22.78
CA THR A 90 3.76 19.73 -22.96
C THR A 90 4.33 18.76 -21.93
N GLY A 91 5.24 19.23 -21.06
CA GLY A 91 5.86 18.46 -19.98
C GLY A 91 5.10 18.53 -18.65
N THR A 92 3.75 18.57 -18.68
CA THR A 92 2.94 18.67 -17.47
C THR A 92 2.98 17.35 -16.68
N GLY A 93 3.46 17.45 -15.43
CA GLY A 93 3.43 16.37 -14.45
C GLY A 93 2.23 16.49 -13.50
N LEU A 94 2.15 15.56 -12.57
CA LEU A 94 1.13 15.53 -11.52
C LEU A 94 1.81 15.42 -10.16
N ALA A 95 1.36 16.22 -9.19
CA ALA A 95 1.70 16.09 -7.79
C ALA A 95 0.44 15.74 -6.98
N VAL A 96 0.57 14.78 -6.06
CA VAL A 96 -0.49 14.35 -5.16
C VAL A 96 -0.03 14.57 -3.73
N VAL A 97 -0.89 15.12 -2.89
CA VAL A 97 -0.59 15.51 -1.51
C VAL A 97 -1.36 14.63 -0.55
N TYR A 98 -0.64 14.01 0.37
CA TYR A 98 -1.16 13.24 1.49
C TYR A 98 -0.80 13.93 2.80
N PRO A 99 -1.60 13.81 3.88
CA PRO A 99 -1.12 14.16 5.20
C PRO A 99 0.09 13.28 5.54
N TRP A 100 1.08 13.84 6.22
CA TRP A 100 2.18 13.02 6.75
C TRP A 100 1.62 12.06 7.81
N ALA A 101 1.92 10.79 7.66
CA ALA A 101 1.55 9.78 8.62
C ALA A 101 2.82 9.25 9.31
N ASP A 102 2.81 9.28 10.64
CA ASP A 102 3.90 8.72 11.43
C ASP A 102 3.91 7.20 11.34
N GLY A 103 5.10 6.63 11.41
CA GLY A 103 5.35 5.21 11.30
C GLY A 103 6.43 4.87 10.30
N GLU A 104 6.61 3.58 10.08
CA GLU A 104 7.60 3.02 9.16
C GLU A 104 6.89 2.03 8.23
N VAL A 105 7.12 2.09 6.92
CA VAL A 105 6.72 1.01 6.02
C VAL A 105 7.43 -0.27 6.44
N LEU A 106 6.73 -1.39 6.42
CA LEU A 106 7.31 -2.65 6.92
C LEU A 106 8.47 -3.14 6.05
N TYR A 107 8.54 -2.69 4.79
CA TYR A 107 9.65 -2.94 3.90
C TYR A 107 9.88 -1.77 2.95
N HIS A 108 11.14 -1.41 2.74
CA HIS A 108 11.54 -0.41 1.75
C HIS A 108 12.73 -0.94 0.93
N PRO A 109 12.58 -1.19 -0.38
CA PRO A 109 13.61 -1.85 -1.17
C PRO A 109 14.94 -1.10 -1.21
N THR A 110 14.93 0.22 -1.28
CA THR A 110 16.14 1.06 -1.39
C THR A 110 16.76 1.44 -0.05
N LYS A 111 16.04 1.27 1.07
CA LYS A 111 16.53 1.60 2.43
C LYS A 111 16.78 0.36 3.28
N THR A 112 16.80 -0.82 2.67
CA THR A 112 17.04 -2.07 3.41
C THR A 112 18.51 -2.20 3.79
N ARG A 113 18.76 -2.46 5.07
CA ARG A 113 20.09 -2.88 5.56
C ARG A 113 20.44 -4.26 5.02
N SER A 114 21.74 -4.61 5.01
CA SER A 114 22.16 -6.00 4.77
C SER A 114 21.36 -6.95 5.66
N GLY A 115 20.73 -7.98 5.10
CA GLY A 115 19.80 -8.86 5.80
C GLY A 115 18.30 -8.59 5.54
N GLY A 116 17.96 -7.51 4.83
CA GLY A 116 16.60 -7.24 4.38
C GLY A 116 15.56 -7.24 5.51
N ARG A 117 14.43 -7.90 5.28
CA ARG A 117 13.32 -8.03 6.25
C ARG A 117 13.69 -8.80 7.52
N ALA A 118 14.73 -9.64 7.47
CA ALA A 118 15.19 -10.45 8.60
C ALA A 118 16.18 -9.70 9.51
N HIS A 119 16.69 -8.53 9.09
CA HIS A 119 17.57 -7.74 9.95
C HIS A 119 16.84 -7.35 11.25
N PRO A 120 17.44 -7.54 12.45
CA PRO A 120 16.74 -7.32 13.72
C PRO A 120 16.08 -5.95 13.88
N ASP A 121 16.69 -4.90 13.30
CA ASP A 121 16.17 -3.54 13.35
C ASP A 121 15.23 -3.20 12.18
N ALA A 122 15.03 -4.14 11.22
CA ALA A 122 14.10 -3.90 10.13
C ALA A 122 12.66 -3.77 10.68
N PRO A 123 11.84 -2.86 10.12
CA PRO A 123 10.46 -2.68 10.58
C PRO A 123 9.66 -3.99 10.56
N MET A 124 9.83 -4.83 9.55
CA MET A 124 9.17 -6.15 9.47
C MET A 124 9.60 -7.08 10.62
N ALA A 125 10.90 -7.16 10.93
CA ALA A 125 11.37 -7.99 12.03
C ALA A 125 10.90 -7.47 13.39
N ARG A 126 10.84 -6.15 13.57
CA ARG A 126 10.29 -5.50 14.77
C ARG A 126 8.79 -5.77 14.90
N PHE A 127 8.04 -5.64 13.82
CA PHE A 127 6.61 -5.94 13.76
C PHE A 127 6.32 -7.40 14.16
N ARG A 128 7.04 -8.35 13.58
CA ARG A 128 6.90 -9.78 13.87
C ARG A 128 7.22 -10.14 15.34
N ARG A 129 7.96 -9.33 16.07
CA ARG A 129 8.22 -9.53 17.51
C ARG A 129 7.13 -9.01 18.42
N LEU A 130 6.16 -8.26 17.91
CA LEU A 130 5.02 -7.79 18.71
C LEU A 130 4.21 -8.97 19.28
N PRO A 131 3.48 -8.77 20.37
CA PRO A 131 2.51 -9.74 20.86
C PRO A 131 1.50 -10.13 19.78
N VAL A 132 1.16 -11.42 19.69
CA VAL A 132 0.20 -11.93 18.69
C VAL A 132 -1.12 -11.15 18.67
N PRO A 133 -1.73 -10.78 19.82
CA PRO A 133 -2.96 -9.97 19.80
C PRO A 133 -2.77 -8.58 19.18
N THR A 134 -1.58 -7.99 19.30
CA THR A 134 -1.27 -6.71 18.67
C THR A 134 -1.15 -6.86 17.13
N ILE A 135 -0.52 -7.95 16.68
CA ILE A 135 -0.45 -8.27 15.26
C ILE A 135 -1.86 -8.53 14.72
N HIS A 136 -2.71 -9.30 15.41
CA HIS A 136 -4.08 -9.56 14.98
C HIS A 136 -4.86 -8.25 14.75
N LYS A 137 -4.77 -7.27 15.64
CA LYS A 137 -5.41 -5.95 15.43
C LYS A 137 -4.95 -5.28 14.13
N ALA A 138 -3.65 -5.36 13.82
CA ALA A 138 -3.14 -4.80 12.57
C ALA A 138 -3.63 -5.57 11.34
N LEU A 139 -3.75 -6.89 11.43
CA LEU A 139 -4.29 -7.74 10.36
C LEU A 139 -5.79 -7.51 10.15
N ASP A 140 -6.55 -7.30 11.22
CA ASP A 140 -7.98 -6.94 11.13
C ASP A 140 -8.17 -5.60 10.42
N VAL A 141 -7.35 -4.60 10.73
CA VAL A 141 -7.34 -3.30 10.04
C VAL A 141 -7.03 -3.46 8.54
N LEU A 142 -6.08 -4.34 8.19
CA LEU A 142 -5.76 -4.65 6.80
C LEU A 142 -6.96 -5.28 6.06
N LEU A 143 -7.64 -6.25 6.70
CA LEU A 143 -8.83 -6.88 6.14
C LEU A 143 -9.98 -5.89 6.02
N ASP A 144 -10.25 -5.07 7.04
CA ASP A 144 -11.32 -4.06 7.03
C ASP A 144 -11.14 -3.03 5.91
N ALA A 145 -9.91 -2.56 5.70
CA ALA A 145 -9.62 -1.65 4.59
C ALA A 145 -9.91 -2.30 3.23
N HIS A 146 -9.63 -3.62 3.08
CA HIS A 146 -9.89 -4.33 1.83
C HIS A 146 -11.34 -4.77 1.66
N LEU A 147 -12.15 -4.83 2.72
CA LEU A 147 -13.61 -4.89 2.58
C LEU A 147 -14.16 -3.63 1.91
N ALA A 148 -13.62 -2.44 2.25
CA ALA A 148 -14.00 -1.20 1.58
C ALA A 148 -13.52 -1.16 0.11
N VAL A 149 -12.34 -1.70 -0.19
CA VAL A 149 -11.82 -1.87 -1.56
C VAL A 149 -12.74 -2.77 -2.39
N GLU A 150 -13.12 -3.94 -1.85
CA GLU A 150 -14.04 -4.88 -2.51
C GLU A 150 -15.42 -4.26 -2.72
N ALA A 151 -15.97 -3.55 -1.73
CA ALA A 151 -17.25 -2.86 -1.82
C ALA A 151 -17.26 -1.76 -2.91
N ALA A 152 -16.11 -1.18 -3.21
CA ALA A 152 -15.92 -0.23 -4.31
C ALA A 152 -15.72 -0.92 -5.68
N GLY A 153 -15.78 -2.25 -5.75
CA GLY A 153 -15.55 -3.01 -6.99
C GLY A 153 -14.11 -3.01 -7.48
N LEU A 154 -13.15 -2.79 -6.57
CA LEU A 154 -11.72 -2.75 -6.91
C LEU A 154 -11.02 -4.06 -6.55
N VAL A 155 -9.95 -4.34 -7.28
CA VAL A 155 -8.98 -5.40 -7.01
C VAL A 155 -7.67 -4.74 -6.56
N ALA A 156 -7.09 -5.27 -5.48
CA ALA A 156 -5.80 -4.83 -4.99
C ALA A 156 -4.69 -5.37 -5.92
N VAL A 157 -3.91 -4.47 -6.48
CA VAL A 157 -2.70 -4.76 -7.25
C VAL A 157 -1.54 -4.09 -6.54
N ASP A 158 -0.41 -4.78 -6.43
CA ASP A 158 0.79 -4.30 -5.74
C ASP A 158 0.60 -4.09 -4.22
N LEU A 159 -0.25 -4.90 -3.58
CA LEU A 159 -0.32 -4.94 -2.12
C LEU A 159 0.82 -5.80 -1.55
N TYR A 160 1.68 -5.22 -0.76
CA TYR A 160 2.78 -5.90 -0.08
C TYR A 160 3.23 -5.12 1.17
N ASP A 161 4.23 -5.59 1.87
CA ASP A 161 4.73 -4.97 3.10
C ASP A 161 5.31 -3.55 2.93
N GLY A 162 5.66 -3.15 1.71
CA GLY A 162 6.05 -1.76 1.39
C GLY A 162 4.89 -0.77 1.33
N THR A 163 3.64 -1.26 1.20
CA THR A 163 2.43 -0.43 1.25
C THR A 163 1.77 -0.39 2.63
N MET A 164 2.37 -1.09 3.61
CA MET A 164 1.89 -1.20 4.99
C MET A 164 2.76 -0.33 5.91
N LEU A 165 2.23 0.78 6.37
CA LEU A 165 2.89 1.70 7.30
C LEU A 165 2.41 1.40 8.71
N TYR A 166 3.36 1.09 9.62
CA TYR A 166 3.06 0.77 11.00
C TYR A 166 3.71 1.77 11.97
N ASP A 167 2.88 2.39 12.80
CA ASP A 167 3.34 3.22 13.88
C ASP A 167 3.55 2.35 15.14
N PHE A 168 4.82 2.17 15.51
CA PHE A 168 5.23 1.36 16.67
C PHE A 168 4.91 2.04 18.01
N THR A 169 4.59 3.33 18.03
CA THR A 169 4.25 4.08 19.25
C THR A 169 2.77 3.90 19.59
N THR A 170 1.92 4.05 18.59
CA THR A 170 0.46 3.96 18.75
C THR A 170 -0.10 2.59 18.41
N HIS A 171 0.73 1.68 17.89
CA HIS A 171 0.35 0.37 17.37
C HIS A 171 -0.74 0.45 16.27
N THR A 172 -0.63 1.45 15.40
CA THR A 172 -1.60 1.69 14.31
C THR A 172 -1.05 1.23 12.97
N MET A 173 -1.81 0.41 12.26
CA MET A 173 -1.56 0.04 10.86
C MET A 173 -2.29 1.00 9.93
N ARG A 174 -1.59 1.48 8.89
CA ARG A 174 -2.15 2.25 7.79
C ARG A 174 -1.69 1.69 6.45
N LEU A 175 -2.45 1.99 5.41
CA LEU A 175 -2.14 1.64 4.02
C LEU A 175 -1.80 2.90 3.24
N CYS A 176 -0.74 2.81 2.46
CA CYS A 176 -0.31 3.82 1.50
C CYS A 176 -0.12 3.17 0.12
N ASP A 177 0.07 3.98 -0.91
CA ASP A 177 0.47 3.54 -2.25
C ASP A 177 -0.53 2.59 -2.92
N LEU A 178 -1.81 3.01 -3.01
CA LEU A 178 -2.86 2.27 -3.71
C LEU A 178 -2.91 2.60 -5.22
N ASP A 179 -1.80 3.06 -5.79
CA ASP A 179 -1.71 3.62 -7.15
C ASP A 179 -2.04 2.60 -8.26
N HIS A 180 -1.92 1.31 -7.97
CA HIS A 180 -2.18 0.22 -8.91
C HIS A 180 -3.52 -0.50 -8.69
N TYR A 181 -4.27 -0.15 -7.63
CA TYR A 181 -5.62 -0.70 -7.43
C TYR A 181 -6.52 -0.26 -8.59
N ARG A 182 -7.39 -1.13 -9.07
CA ARG A 182 -8.22 -0.83 -10.24
C ARG A 182 -9.55 -1.58 -10.22
N PRO A 183 -10.56 -1.11 -10.98
CA PRO A 183 -11.81 -1.84 -11.16
C PRO A 183 -11.56 -3.26 -11.64
N GLY A 184 -12.28 -4.21 -11.05
CA GLY A 184 -12.21 -5.64 -11.42
C GLY A 184 -13.59 -6.24 -11.61
N PRO A 185 -13.67 -7.42 -12.25
CA PRO A 185 -12.55 -8.19 -12.82
C PRO A 185 -11.97 -7.57 -14.10
N PHE A 186 -10.70 -7.90 -14.41
CA PHE A 186 -10.06 -7.50 -15.67
C PHE A 186 -9.09 -8.58 -16.19
N THR A 187 -8.83 -8.58 -17.49
CA THR A 187 -7.83 -9.47 -18.10
C THR A 187 -6.45 -8.83 -18.06
N LEU A 188 -5.44 -9.59 -17.65
CA LEU A 188 -4.04 -9.14 -17.62
C LEU A 188 -3.48 -9.07 -19.05
N GLU A 189 -3.21 -7.85 -19.53
CA GLU A 189 -2.67 -7.64 -20.89
C GLU A 189 -1.14 -7.66 -20.93
N ALA A 190 -0.47 -7.37 -19.81
CA ALA A 190 0.98 -7.44 -19.66
C ALA A 190 1.45 -8.86 -19.31
N ASP A 191 2.75 -9.10 -19.35
CA ASP A 191 3.33 -10.41 -18.98
C ASP A 191 3.20 -10.68 -17.47
N ARG A 192 3.19 -9.63 -16.66
CA ARG A 192 2.91 -9.69 -15.22
C ARG A 192 2.36 -8.35 -14.71
N LEU A 193 1.70 -8.37 -13.56
CA LEU A 193 1.38 -7.16 -12.81
C LEU A 193 2.61 -6.63 -12.05
N PRO A 194 2.65 -5.32 -11.70
CA PRO A 194 3.59 -4.83 -10.70
C PRO A 194 3.33 -5.50 -9.36
N GLY A 195 4.36 -5.62 -8.54
CA GLY A 195 4.22 -6.13 -7.19
C GLY A 195 5.37 -7.03 -6.73
N SER A 196 5.39 -7.27 -5.43
CA SER A 196 6.35 -8.17 -4.79
C SER A 196 5.92 -9.62 -4.99
N THR A 197 6.77 -10.44 -5.63
CA THR A 197 6.50 -11.86 -5.93
C THR A 197 6.12 -12.69 -4.70
N ARG A 198 6.48 -12.25 -3.48
CA ARG A 198 6.11 -12.93 -2.23
C ARG A 198 4.61 -12.88 -1.94
N TYR A 199 3.94 -11.85 -2.47
CA TYR A 199 2.53 -11.55 -2.20
C TYR A 199 1.64 -11.88 -3.39
N MET A 200 2.19 -11.90 -4.61
CA MET A 200 1.46 -12.07 -5.87
C MET A 200 0.87 -13.46 -6.03
N ALA A 201 -0.35 -13.50 -6.54
CA ALA A 201 -1.02 -14.72 -6.95
C ALA A 201 -0.45 -15.28 -8.27
N PRO A 202 -0.54 -16.59 -8.53
CA PRO A 202 -0.02 -17.20 -9.75
C PRO A 202 -0.52 -16.52 -11.04
N GLU A 203 -1.81 -16.17 -11.08
CA GLU A 203 -2.43 -15.52 -12.23
C GLU A 203 -1.90 -14.12 -12.53
N GLU A 204 -1.30 -13.43 -11.55
CA GLU A 204 -0.67 -12.12 -11.75
C GLU A 204 0.64 -12.18 -12.57
N HIS A 205 1.14 -13.37 -12.83
CA HIS A 205 2.32 -13.65 -13.66
C HIS A 205 1.96 -14.26 -15.04
N LEU A 206 0.68 -14.24 -15.42
CA LEU A 206 0.24 -14.94 -16.63
C LEU A 206 -0.60 -14.02 -17.52
N ARG A 207 -0.02 -13.58 -18.66
CA ARG A 207 -0.75 -12.80 -19.67
C ARG A 207 -2.03 -13.53 -20.10
N GLY A 208 -3.13 -12.82 -20.18
CA GLY A 208 -4.45 -13.36 -20.51
C GLY A 208 -5.22 -13.92 -19.32
N ALA A 209 -4.63 -14.02 -18.14
CA ALA A 209 -5.34 -14.46 -16.95
C ALA A 209 -6.38 -13.43 -16.51
N LEU A 210 -7.46 -13.93 -15.91
CA LEU A 210 -8.50 -13.10 -15.33
C LEU A 210 -8.12 -12.74 -13.88
N ILE A 211 -7.97 -11.44 -13.62
CA ILE A 211 -7.69 -10.88 -12.30
C ILE A 211 -9.01 -10.49 -11.64
N THR A 212 -9.28 -11.02 -10.44
CA THR A 212 -10.57 -10.93 -9.77
C THR A 212 -10.41 -10.60 -8.29
N PRO A 213 -11.50 -10.37 -7.51
CA PRO A 213 -11.41 -10.29 -6.05
C PRO A 213 -10.74 -11.51 -5.39
N ARG A 214 -10.76 -12.68 -6.01
CA ARG A 214 -10.04 -13.88 -5.51
C ARG A 214 -8.51 -13.74 -5.65
N THR A 215 -8.02 -12.87 -6.52
CA THR A 215 -6.60 -12.49 -6.57
C THR A 215 -6.25 -11.65 -5.34
N THR A 216 -7.09 -10.68 -4.95
CA THR A 216 -6.93 -9.94 -3.70
C THR A 216 -6.97 -10.87 -2.48
N VAL A 217 -7.85 -11.87 -2.48
CA VAL A 217 -7.89 -12.90 -1.41
C VAL A 217 -6.56 -13.62 -1.28
N PHE A 218 -5.92 -14.00 -2.37
CA PHE A 218 -4.59 -14.62 -2.33
C PHE A 218 -3.55 -13.69 -1.70
N THR A 219 -3.47 -12.46 -2.17
CA THR A 219 -2.50 -11.46 -1.68
C THR A 219 -2.72 -11.18 -0.19
N LEU A 220 -3.97 -11.06 0.26
CA LEU A 220 -4.28 -10.92 1.69
C LEU A 220 -3.90 -12.17 2.48
N GLY A 221 -4.17 -13.36 1.97
CA GLY A 221 -3.73 -14.62 2.56
C GLY A 221 -2.21 -14.66 2.75
N ARG A 222 -1.44 -14.20 1.73
CA ARG A 222 0.02 -14.05 1.83
C ARG A 222 0.41 -13.02 2.91
N ALA A 223 -0.29 -11.90 2.98
CA ALA A 223 -0.04 -10.90 4.02
C ALA A 223 -0.27 -11.45 5.43
N LEU A 224 -1.39 -12.13 5.67
CA LEU A 224 -1.69 -12.80 6.94
C LEU A 224 -0.59 -13.80 7.31
N ARG A 225 -0.14 -14.62 6.34
CA ARG A 225 0.91 -15.63 6.54
C ARG A 225 2.25 -15.01 6.92
N LEU A 226 2.67 -13.99 6.17
CA LEU A 226 4.00 -13.37 6.30
C LEU A 226 4.11 -12.46 7.53
N LEU A 227 3.04 -11.78 7.90
CA LEU A 227 3.03 -10.85 9.02
C LEU A 227 2.94 -11.57 10.38
N LEU A 228 2.28 -12.72 10.44
CA LEU A 228 2.12 -13.48 11.70
C LEU A 228 3.20 -14.58 11.88
N ASP A 229 4.07 -14.81 10.90
CA ASP A 229 5.24 -15.67 11.09
C ASP A 229 6.33 -14.95 11.90
N ALA A 230 7.05 -15.66 12.77
CA ALA A 230 8.13 -15.07 13.55
C ALA A 230 9.40 -14.82 12.72
N GLY A 231 9.55 -15.53 11.59
CA GLY A 231 10.70 -15.45 10.70
C GLY A 231 10.36 -14.99 9.29
N ASP A 232 11.37 -14.94 8.42
CA ASP A 232 11.20 -14.52 7.02
C ASP A 232 11.09 -15.70 6.04
N THR A 233 11.22 -16.93 6.54
CA THR A 233 11.20 -18.17 5.76
C THR A 233 9.90 -18.96 5.86
N GLU A 234 8.90 -18.41 6.55
CA GLU A 234 7.58 -19.03 6.77
C GLU A 234 7.62 -20.37 7.53
N GLN A 235 8.62 -20.56 8.38
CA GLN A 235 8.82 -21.78 9.17
C GLN A 235 8.49 -21.62 10.66
N ALA A 236 8.12 -20.41 11.10
CA ALA A 236 7.91 -20.08 12.49
C ALA A 236 6.51 -19.48 12.71
N TRP A 237 5.49 -20.23 12.29
CA TRP A 237 4.09 -19.82 12.42
C TRP A 237 3.69 -19.59 13.89
N ARG A 238 3.05 -18.46 14.17
CA ARG A 238 2.64 -18.03 15.52
C ARG A 238 1.14 -18.05 15.76
N GLY A 239 0.36 -18.29 14.71
CA GLY A 239 -1.10 -18.41 14.80
C GLY A 239 -1.55 -19.83 15.17
N THR A 240 -2.86 -20.02 15.19
CA THR A 240 -3.50 -21.33 15.43
C THR A 240 -3.51 -22.20 14.15
N PRO A 241 -3.71 -23.53 14.27
CA PRO A 241 -3.95 -24.38 13.10
C PRO A 241 -5.19 -23.95 12.28
N ALA A 242 -6.24 -23.44 12.94
CA ALA A 242 -7.44 -22.94 12.26
C ALA A 242 -7.13 -21.71 11.39
N GLN A 243 -6.34 -20.76 11.90
CA GLN A 243 -5.88 -19.60 11.11
C GLN A 243 -5.01 -20.04 9.92
N LEU A 244 -4.13 -21.02 10.12
CA LEU A 244 -3.30 -21.54 9.02
C LEU A 244 -4.16 -22.20 7.95
N ALA A 245 -5.23 -22.93 8.31
CA ALA A 245 -6.16 -23.52 7.36
C ALA A 245 -6.87 -22.44 6.51
N VAL A 246 -7.31 -21.34 7.13
CA VAL A 246 -7.92 -20.20 6.41
C VAL A 246 -6.92 -19.61 5.38
N ILE A 247 -5.66 -19.41 5.77
CA ILE A 247 -4.61 -18.91 4.88
C ILE A 247 -4.34 -19.91 3.75
N THR A 248 -4.28 -21.21 4.05
CA THR A 248 -4.04 -22.25 3.03
C THR A 248 -5.13 -22.21 1.96
N THR A 249 -6.41 -22.08 2.36
CA THR A 249 -7.51 -21.89 1.42
C THR A 249 -7.35 -20.59 0.62
N ALA A 250 -7.03 -19.48 1.28
CA ALA A 250 -6.85 -18.18 0.62
C ALA A 250 -5.74 -18.18 -0.43
N THR A 251 -4.67 -18.95 -0.18
CA THR A 251 -3.47 -19.03 -1.04
C THR A 251 -3.44 -20.26 -1.95
N GLY A 252 -4.60 -20.89 -2.19
CA GLY A 252 -4.75 -21.97 -3.17
C GLY A 252 -4.29 -21.52 -4.57
N PRO A 253 -3.61 -22.42 -5.34
CA PRO A 253 -3.10 -22.04 -6.67
C PRO A 253 -4.23 -21.72 -7.65
N ASP A 254 -5.34 -22.48 -7.60
CA ASP A 254 -6.53 -22.20 -8.41
C ASP A 254 -7.41 -21.15 -7.70
N PRO A 255 -7.72 -20.01 -8.35
CA PRO A 255 -8.65 -19.04 -7.79
C PRO A 255 -10.03 -19.62 -7.43
N ALA A 256 -10.49 -20.69 -8.11
CA ALA A 256 -11.77 -21.32 -7.83
C ALA A 256 -11.85 -21.96 -6.44
N ASP A 257 -10.72 -22.45 -5.92
CA ASP A 257 -10.63 -23.13 -4.63
C ASP A 257 -10.46 -22.16 -3.44
N ARG A 258 -10.21 -20.88 -3.71
CA ARG A 258 -10.04 -19.84 -2.68
C ARG A 258 -11.38 -19.38 -2.10
N HIS A 259 -11.33 -18.65 -0.98
CA HIS A 259 -12.51 -17.92 -0.50
C HIS A 259 -13.09 -17.07 -1.64
N ALA A 260 -14.41 -17.04 -1.74
CA ALA A 260 -15.10 -16.43 -2.87
C ALA A 260 -14.90 -14.89 -2.97
N SER A 261 -14.57 -14.25 -1.85
CA SER A 261 -14.48 -12.80 -1.72
C SER A 261 -13.58 -12.43 -0.55
N VAL A 262 -13.18 -11.16 -0.46
CA VAL A 262 -12.48 -10.61 0.72
C VAL A 262 -13.37 -10.73 1.97
N SER A 263 -14.68 -10.50 1.83
CA SER A 263 -15.62 -10.65 2.94
C SER A 263 -15.69 -12.10 3.45
N ALA A 264 -15.64 -13.10 2.57
CA ALA A 264 -15.58 -14.50 2.97
C ALA A 264 -14.26 -14.84 3.69
N LEU A 265 -13.12 -14.34 3.19
CA LEU A 265 -11.83 -14.49 3.87
C LEU A 265 -11.86 -13.85 5.27
N ALA A 266 -12.33 -12.61 5.37
CA ALA A 266 -12.38 -11.87 6.65
C ALA A 266 -13.27 -12.56 7.68
N ALA A 267 -14.45 -13.09 7.25
CA ALA A 267 -15.33 -13.86 8.12
C ALA A 267 -14.67 -15.15 8.61
N ALA A 268 -14.02 -15.91 7.73
CA ALA A 268 -13.31 -17.14 8.09
C ALA A 268 -12.13 -16.83 9.05
N TRP A 269 -11.38 -15.76 8.79
CA TRP A 269 -10.28 -15.32 9.65
C TRP A 269 -10.76 -14.95 11.05
N ARG A 270 -11.81 -14.13 11.18
CA ARG A 270 -12.41 -13.75 12.46
C ARG A 270 -12.91 -14.95 13.24
N THR A 271 -13.58 -15.88 12.59
CA THR A 271 -14.01 -17.14 13.23
C THR A 271 -12.80 -17.92 13.79
N ALA A 272 -11.69 -17.98 13.01
CA ALA A 272 -10.47 -18.69 13.44
C ALA A 272 -9.66 -17.96 14.52
N THR A 273 -9.86 -16.65 14.69
CA THR A 273 -9.26 -15.83 15.77
C THR A 273 -10.12 -15.78 17.03
N GLY A 274 -11.41 -16.11 16.91
CA GLY A 274 -12.37 -16.01 18.03
C GLY A 274 -12.84 -14.57 18.27
N THR A 275 -12.82 -13.73 17.24
CA THR A 275 -13.23 -12.31 17.25
C THR A 275 -14.49 -12.08 16.42
#